data_1741eafec0bdeaaaab30f6efddb8d34f
#
_entry.id   1741eafec0bdeaaaab30f6efddb8d34f
#
_cell.length_a   1.000
_cell.length_b   1.000
_cell.length_c   1.000
_cell.angle_alpha   90.00
_cell.angle_beta   90.00
_cell.angle_gamma   90.00
#
_symmetry.space_group_name_H-M   'P 1'
#
loop_
_entity.id
_entity.type
_entity.pdbx_description
1 polymer ?
#
loop_
_entity_poly.entity_id
_entity_poly.type
_entity_poly.pdbx_seq_one_letter_code
_entity_poly.pdbx_strand_id
1 'polypeptide(L)'
;MLESMVSSDVAIIQHHPSIIDLTYLNYSHDKFANQYRLLFIPSIVIDSSGLLTGSEQGMELNHSLSQLETNFTGIDDLSMSNGILYWNTSTNLDLTVWKMRPTAHEFDNRTHPALAVDMTVIQNNQTVYNLSEWTNDSTTRLVFVLHEDKAKYLQSISPNPTGAKNLNEPDGEFTDFLSHDGSYDLAIVAFVALVLCLLPALIWFRKLQKQDPLEAE
;
A
#
# COMPACT_ATOMS: atom_id res chain seq x y z
N MET A 1 -13.04 -3.65 10.24
CA MET A 1 -12.15 -4.82 10.40
C MET A 1 -10.89 -4.45 11.18
N LEU A 2 -10.04 -3.54 10.72
CA LEU A 2 -8.82 -3.19 11.48
C LEU A 2 -9.11 -2.60 12.87
N GLU A 3 -10.17 -1.81 13.02
CA GLU A 3 -10.58 -1.24 14.32
C GLU A 3 -10.92 -2.30 15.37
N SER A 4 -11.49 -3.43 14.95
CA SER A 4 -11.84 -4.53 15.85
C SER A 4 -10.64 -5.43 16.22
N MET A 5 -9.51 -5.26 15.57
CA MET A 5 -8.30 -6.06 15.74
C MET A 5 -7.25 -5.42 16.66
N VAL A 6 -7.49 -4.20 17.14
CA VAL A 6 -6.59 -3.53 18.10
C VAL A 6 -6.73 -4.25 19.45
N SER A 7 -6.13 -5.43 19.53
CA SER A 7 -5.94 -6.18 20.78
C SER A 7 -4.56 -5.83 21.35
N SER A 8 -4.31 -6.20 22.62
CA SER A 8 -3.00 -6.05 23.24
C SER A 8 -1.89 -6.84 22.53
N ASP A 9 -2.26 -7.79 21.69
CA ASP A 9 -1.33 -8.77 21.11
C ASP A 9 -0.96 -8.45 19.66
N VAL A 10 -1.61 -7.44 19.04
CA VAL A 10 -1.34 -7.04 17.66
C VAL A 10 -1.06 -5.54 17.57
N ALA A 11 0.12 -5.18 17.07
CA ALA A 11 0.44 -3.80 16.70
C ALA A 11 0.14 -3.56 15.22
N ILE A 12 -0.70 -2.58 14.91
CA ILE A 12 -1.07 -2.21 13.54
C ILE A 12 -0.44 -0.86 13.23
N ILE A 13 0.27 -0.78 12.11
CA ILE A 13 0.79 0.48 11.56
C ILE A 13 0.18 0.66 10.16
N GLN A 14 -0.65 1.68 10.00
CA GLN A 14 -1.18 2.06 8.69
C GLN A 14 -0.24 3.05 8.01
N HIS A 15 0.02 2.85 6.74
CA HIS A 15 0.91 3.68 5.95
C HIS A 15 0.18 4.28 4.76
N HIS A 16 0.39 5.58 4.51
CA HIS A 16 -0.01 6.27 3.29
C HIS A 16 1.24 6.59 2.46
N PRO A 17 1.60 5.73 1.51
CA PRO A 17 2.84 5.87 0.74
C PRO A 17 2.70 6.77 -0.49
N SER A 18 1.48 7.17 -0.87
CA SER A 18 1.22 7.96 -2.06
C SER A 18 1.47 9.44 -1.82
N ILE A 19 2.27 10.06 -2.69
CA ILE A 19 2.61 11.49 -2.62
C ILE A 19 1.41 12.43 -2.84
N ILE A 20 0.28 11.91 -3.32
CA ILE A 20 -0.94 12.70 -3.49
C ILE A 20 -1.83 12.69 -2.25
N ASP A 21 -1.56 11.84 -1.28
CA ASP A 21 -2.32 11.79 -0.03
C ASP A 21 -1.91 12.94 0.89
N LEU A 22 -2.86 13.66 1.49
CA LEU A 22 -2.57 14.74 2.44
C LEU A 22 -1.81 14.24 3.68
N THR A 23 -1.94 12.97 3.98
CA THR A 23 -1.26 12.28 5.09
C THR A 23 -0.03 11.50 4.64
N TYR A 24 0.55 11.88 3.50
CA TYR A 24 1.78 11.28 2.99
C TYR A 24 2.93 11.40 4.00
N LEU A 25 3.64 10.30 4.18
CA LEU A 25 4.85 10.24 4.98
C LEU A 25 5.97 9.60 4.15
N ASN A 26 7.08 10.31 3.98
CA ASN A 26 8.22 9.82 3.18
C ASN A 26 8.74 8.46 3.65
N TYR A 27 8.78 8.24 4.95
CA TYR A 27 9.17 6.94 5.53
C TYR A 27 8.20 5.81 5.18
N SER A 28 6.90 6.12 5.05
CA SER A 28 5.89 5.17 4.59
C SER A 28 6.09 4.81 3.12
N HIS A 29 6.45 5.79 2.30
CA HIS A 29 6.80 5.58 0.90
C HIS A 29 8.06 4.71 0.76
N ASP A 30 9.09 4.99 1.55
CA ASP A 30 10.34 4.21 1.53
C ASP A 30 10.10 2.74 1.93
N LYS A 31 9.29 2.51 2.97
CA LYS A 31 8.84 1.16 3.34
C LYS A 31 8.14 0.45 2.17
N PHE A 32 7.19 1.14 1.52
CA PHE A 32 6.42 0.59 0.42
C PHE A 32 7.30 0.27 -0.80
N ALA A 33 8.08 1.26 -1.27
CA ALA A 33 8.80 1.18 -2.54
C ALA A 33 10.14 0.44 -2.44
N ASN A 34 10.89 0.66 -1.37
CA ASN A 34 12.28 0.22 -1.27
C ASN A 34 12.44 -1.02 -0.37
N GLN A 35 11.81 -1.01 0.82
CA GLN A 35 11.98 -2.10 1.77
C GLN A 35 11.12 -3.31 1.39
N TYR A 36 9.80 -3.11 1.19
CA TYR A 36 8.86 -4.19 0.89
C TYR A 36 8.63 -4.38 -0.61
N ARG A 37 8.96 -3.40 -1.45
CA ARG A 37 8.80 -3.43 -2.91
C ARG A 37 7.39 -3.84 -3.33
N LEU A 38 6.39 -3.26 -2.66
CA LEU A 38 4.99 -3.55 -2.91
C LEU A 38 4.56 -2.95 -4.25
N LEU A 39 3.77 -3.71 -5.00
CA LEU A 39 3.25 -3.31 -6.31
C LEU A 39 1.78 -2.87 -6.26
N PHE A 40 1.07 -3.23 -5.18
CA PHE A 40 -0.38 -3.04 -5.09
C PHE A 40 -0.77 -2.41 -3.76
N ILE A 41 -1.87 -1.66 -3.78
CA ILE A 41 -2.59 -1.12 -2.62
C ILE A 41 -4.04 -1.59 -2.74
N PRO A 42 -4.67 -2.08 -1.67
CA PRO A 42 -4.12 -2.29 -0.34
C PRO A 42 -3.21 -3.53 -0.24
N SER A 43 -2.21 -3.45 0.61
CA SER A 43 -1.35 -4.57 0.98
C SER A 43 -1.17 -4.61 2.49
N ILE A 44 -1.13 -5.80 3.07
CA ILE A 44 -0.88 -6.02 4.49
C ILE A 44 0.39 -6.85 4.60
N VAL A 45 1.37 -6.33 5.33
CA VAL A 45 2.61 -7.04 5.65
C VAL A 45 2.54 -7.46 7.11
N ILE A 46 2.77 -8.75 7.36
CA ILE A 46 2.72 -9.34 8.69
C ILE A 46 4.12 -9.81 9.06
N ASP A 47 4.61 -9.36 10.22
CA ASP A 47 5.92 -9.71 10.79
C ASP A 47 7.07 -9.62 9.75
N SER A 48 6.99 -8.61 8.89
CA SER A 48 7.99 -8.30 7.84
C SER A 48 8.25 -9.42 6.82
N SER A 49 7.43 -10.45 6.77
CA SER A 49 7.62 -11.62 5.89
C SER A 49 6.36 -12.08 5.18
N GLY A 50 5.22 -12.09 5.86
CA GLY A 50 3.93 -12.48 5.28
C GLY A 50 3.28 -11.34 4.51
N LEU A 51 2.65 -11.63 3.37
CA LEU A 51 1.99 -10.66 2.51
C LEU A 51 0.57 -11.10 2.17
N LEU A 52 -0.38 -10.19 2.38
CA LEU A 52 -1.74 -10.25 1.85
C LEU A 52 -1.96 -9.05 0.92
N THR A 53 -2.49 -9.27 -0.28
CA THR A 53 -2.72 -8.22 -1.28
C THR A 53 -4.18 -8.16 -1.71
N GLY A 54 -4.69 -6.93 -1.84
CA GLY A 54 -6.08 -6.69 -2.19
C GLY A 54 -7.04 -6.87 -1.02
N SER A 55 -8.29 -6.44 -1.24
CA SER A 55 -9.33 -6.46 -0.21
C SER A 55 -9.78 -7.88 0.17
N GLU A 56 -9.80 -8.79 -0.78
CA GLU A 56 -10.22 -10.19 -0.54
C GLU A 56 -9.26 -10.91 0.39
N GLN A 57 -7.96 -10.89 0.08
CA GLN A 57 -6.96 -11.47 0.97
C GLN A 57 -6.89 -10.73 2.32
N GLY A 58 -7.16 -9.42 2.33
CA GLY A 58 -7.28 -8.66 3.57
C GLY A 58 -8.36 -9.19 4.52
N MET A 59 -9.44 -9.79 4.01
CA MET A 59 -10.47 -10.43 4.85
C MET A 59 -9.99 -11.72 5.54
N GLU A 60 -8.92 -12.33 5.04
CA GLU A 60 -8.30 -13.52 5.62
C GLU A 60 -7.33 -13.20 6.77
N LEU A 61 -7.13 -11.92 7.09
CA LEU A 61 -6.13 -11.46 8.06
C LEU A 61 -6.24 -12.19 9.41
N ASN A 62 -7.45 -12.37 9.95
CA ASN A 62 -7.64 -13.07 11.21
C ASN A 62 -7.17 -14.52 11.15
N HIS A 63 -7.48 -15.20 10.04
CA HIS A 63 -7.03 -16.57 9.82
C HIS A 63 -5.52 -16.63 9.71
N SER A 64 -4.93 -15.74 8.91
CA SER A 64 -3.47 -15.67 8.71
C SER A 64 -2.73 -15.39 10.02
N LEU A 65 -3.22 -14.46 10.85
CA LEU A 65 -2.65 -14.16 12.16
C LEU A 65 -2.71 -15.37 13.10
N SER A 66 -3.81 -16.16 13.07
CA SER A 66 -3.95 -17.35 13.92
C SER A 66 -2.99 -18.48 13.57
N GLN A 67 -2.40 -18.46 12.39
CA GLN A 67 -1.42 -19.46 11.92
C GLN A 67 0.04 -19.05 12.15
N LEU A 68 0.28 -17.82 12.57
CA LEU A 68 1.63 -17.31 12.80
C LEU A 68 2.06 -17.58 14.23
N GLU A 69 3.16 -18.28 14.39
CA GLU A 69 3.89 -18.35 15.65
C GLU A 69 4.79 -17.11 15.76
N THR A 70 4.38 -16.15 16.59
CA THR A 70 5.13 -14.90 16.78
C THR A 70 6.03 -15.05 18.02
N ASN A 71 7.33 -15.12 17.78
CA ASN A 71 8.32 -14.98 18.83
C ASN A 71 8.94 -13.58 18.76
N PHE A 72 8.50 -12.69 19.64
CA PHE A 72 9.15 -11.38 19.79
C PHE A 72 10.52 -11.58 20.46
N THR A 73 11.57 -11.35 19.69
CA THR A 73 12.94 -11.48 20.17
C THR A 73 13.74 -10.23 19.82
N GLY A 74 14.75 -9.93 20.61
CA GLY A 74 15.74 -8.90 20.33
C GLY A 74 15.54 -7.56 21.03
N ILE A 75 14.35 -7.23 21.55
CA ILE A 75 14.16 -6.13 22.49
C ILE A 75 14.11 -6.75 23.89
N ASP A 76 15.17 -6.56 24.68
CA ASP A 76 15.31 -7.22 25.97
C ASP A 76 14.63 -6.43 27.11
N ASP A 77 14.64 -5.09 26.97
CA ASP A 77 13.97 -4.19 27.92
C ASP A 77 13.44 -2.97 27.15
N LEU A 78 12.24 -2.54 27.47
CA LEU A 78 11.61 -1.35 26.91
C LEU A 78 10.68 -0.74 27.94
N SER A 79 10.99 0.47 28.35
CA SER A 79 10.15 1.23 29.27
C SER A 79 10.12 2.70 28.91
N MET A 80 9.03 3.38 29.28
CA MET A 80 8.89 4.81 29.05
C MET A 80 8.38 5.51 30.30
N SER A 81 9.06 6.59 30.70
CA SER A 81 8.66 7.42 31.82
C SER A 81 8.82 8.90 31.47
N ASN A 82 7.75 9.69 31.66
CA ASN A 82 7.73 11.13 31.38
C ASN A 82 8.24 11.52 29.97
N GLY A 83 7.91 10.70 28.97
CA GLY A 83 8.36 10.90 27.59
C GLY A 83 9.81 10.51 27.33
N ILE A 84 10.51 9.97 28.32
CA ILE A 84 11.85 9.42 28.15
C ILE A 84 11.71 7.91 27.92
N LEU A 85 12.23 7.45 26.81
CA LEU A 85 12.35 6.03 26.47
C LEU A 85 13.65 5.48 27.03
N TYR A 86 13.56 4.33 27.69
CA TYR A 86 14.67 3.48 28.10
C TYR A 86 14.50 2.16 27.37
N TRP A 87 15.54 1.70 26.72
CA TRP A 87 15.47 0.44 25.96
C TRP A 87 16.83 -0.25 25.91
N ASN A 88 16.81 -1.55 25.68
CA ASN A 88 18.00 -2.37 25.51
C ASN A 88 17.72 -3.48 24.49
N THR A 89 18.75 -3.94 23.80
CA THR A 89 18.69 -4.98 22.79
C THR A 89 19.89 -5.90 22.87
N SER A 90 19.65 -7.20 22.66
CA SER A 90 20.70 -8.21 22.47
C SER A 90 21.18 -8.29 21.00
N THR A 91 20.59 -7.49 20.10
CA THR A 91 20.94 -7.46 18.69
C THR A 91 21.77 -6.23 18.33
N ASN A 92 22.35 -6.22 17.12
CA ASN A 92 23.00 -5.02 16.56
C ASN A 92 22.03 -4.15 15.75
N LEU A 93 20.71 -4.34 15.92
CA LEU A 93 19.71 -3.59 15.18
C LEU A 93 19.33 -2.33 15.93
N ASP A 94 19.07 -1.27 15.19
CA ASP A 94 18.55 -0.02 15.72
C ASP A 94 17.05 -0.15 16.02
N LEU A 95 16.50 0.78 16.77
CA LEU A 95 15.07 0.81 17.10
C LEU A 95 14.34 1.84 16.26
N THR A 96 13.39 1.42 15.48
CA THR A 96 12.44 2.32 14.82
C THR A 96 11.27 2.59 15.74
N VAL A 97 10.98 3.85 15.98
CA VAL A 97 9.78 4.29 16.71
C VAL A 97 8.82 4.94 15.74
N TRP A 98 7.64 4.36 15.59
CA TRP A 98 6.55 4.92 14.81
C TRP A 98 5.60 5.69 15.70
N LYS A 99 5.33 6.94 15.33
CA LYS A 99 4.29 7.76 15.92
C LYS A 99 3.02 7.58 15.12
N MET A 100 1.97 7.12 15.77
CA MET A 100 0.69 6.87 15.13
C MET A 100 -0.43 7.69 15.77
N ARG A 101 -1.38 8.08 14.94
CA ARG A 101 -2.58 8.81 15.37
C ARG A 101 -3.82 8.34 14.63
N PRO A 102 -4.99 8.37 15.29
CA PRO A 102 -6.26 8.31 14.60
C PRO A 102 -6.38 9.53 13.67
N THR A 103 -6.63 9.30 12.39
CA THR A 103 -6.68 10.37 11.38
C THR A 103 -7.93 10.20 10.53
N ALA A 104 -8.71 11.26 10.35
CA ALA A 104 -9.89 11.24 9.50
C ALA A 104 -9.51 10.94 8.04
N HIS A 105 -10.33 10.13 7.38
CA HIS A 105 -10.17 9.86 5.96
C HIS A 105 -10.60 11.11 5.15
N GLU A 106 -9.89 11.40 4.06
CA GLU A 106 -10.10 12.62 3.27
C GLU A 106 -11.45 12.67 2.56
N PHE A 107 -11.97 11.53 2.14
CA PHE A 107 -13.11 11.45 1.22
C PHE A 107 -14.36 10.83 1.85
N ASP A 108 -14.29 10.35 3.07
CA ASP A 108 -15.44 9.75 3.76
C ASP A 108 -15.37 9.98 5.29
N ASN A 109 -16.44 9.59 5.98
CA ASN A 109 -16.55 9.76 7.44
C ASN A 109 -15.80 8.67 8.24
N ARG A 110 -14.92 7.89 7.61
CA ARG A 110 -14.12 6.87 8.30
C ARG A 110 -12.89 7.50 8.95
N THR A 111 -12.31 6.76 9.86
CA THR A 111 -11.06 7.13 10.53
C THR A 111 -10.04 6.03 10.33
N HIS A 112 -8.81 6.40 10.01
CA HIS A 112 -7.67 5.52 10.08
C HIS A 112 -7.23 5.39 11.54
N PRO A 113 -7.44 4.25 12.21
CA PRO A 113 -7.25 4.18 13.66
C PRO A 113 -5.76 4.22 14.10
N ALA A 114 -4.85 3.89 13.21
CA ALA A 114 -3.44 3.72 13.50
C ALA A 114 -2.54 4.21 12.35
N LEU A 115 -2.78 5.44 11.86
CA LEU A 115 -1.99 6.01 10.78
C LEU A 115 -0.63 6.48 11.29
N ALA A 116 0.45 6.06 10.62
CA ALA A 116 1.80 6.55 10.86
C ALA A 116 1.89 8.00 10.41
N VAL A 117 2.20 8.90 11.35
CA VAL A 117 2.32 10.35 11.10
C VAL A 117 3.76 10.84 11.24
N ASP A 118 4.63 10.07 11.88
CA ASP A 118 6.04 10.36 12.03
C ASP A 118 6.84 9.11 12.36
N MET A 119 8.18 9.16 12.19
CA MET A 119 9.07 8.07 12.50
C MET A 119 10.45 8.58 12.90
N THR A 120 11.08 7.92 13.84
CA THR A 120 12.50 8.12 14.16
C THR A 120 13.21 6.79 14.32
N VAL A 121 14.53 6.77 14.03
CA VAL A 121 15.41 5.64 14.26
C VAL A 121 16.35 6.00 15.40
N ILE A 122 16.41 5.16 16.40
CA ILE A 122 17.29 5.28 17.57
C ILE A 122 18.39 4.23 17.43
N GLN A 123 19.63 4.66 17.43
CA GLN A 123 20.75 3.75 17.28
C GLN A 123 20.86 2.80 18.49
N ASN A 124 21.30 1.58 18.26
CA ASN A 124 21.38 0.53 19.27
C ASN A 124 22.31 0.87 20.46
N ASN A 125 23.23 1.82 20.29
CA ASN A 125 24.10 2.35 21.36
C ASN A 125 23.44 3.47 22.19
N GLN A 126 22.24 3.94 21.80
CA GLN A 126 21.48 4.97 22.51
C GLN A 126 20.38 4.31 23.35
N THR A 127 20.70 3.93 24.56
CA THR A 127 19.75 3.25 25.45
C THR A 127 18.71 4.17 26.09
N VAL A 128 18.85 5.49 25.94
CA VAL A 128 17.93 6.51 26.44
C VAL A 128 17.63 7.53 25.35
N TYR A 129 16.36 7.80 25.13
CA TYR A 129 15.92 8.73 24.11
C TYR A 129 14.72 9.58 24.53
N ASN A 130 14.71 10.88 24.19
CA ASN A 130 13.63 11.79 24.57
C ASN A 130 12.54 11.82 23.48
N LEU A 131 11.35 11.34 23.81
CA LEU A 131 10.14 11.35 22.98
C LEU A 131 9.04 12.24 23.58
N SER A 132 9.38 13.15 24.51
CA SER A 132 8.38 13.97 25.23
C SER A 132 7.47 14.77 24.29
N GLU A 133 7.99 15.27 23.16
CA GLU A 133 7.20 15.99 22.16
C GLU A 133 6.14 15.09 21.48
N TRP A 134 6.38 13.78 21.44
CA TRP A 134 5.47 12.82 20.82
C TRP A 134 4.38 12.34 21.77
N THR A 135 4.63 12.42 23.07
CA THR A 135 3.73 11.90 24.11
C THR A 135 2.79 12.94 24.71
N ASN A 136 2.87 14.21 24.24
CA ASN A 136 2.02 15.29 24.73
C ASN A 136 0.54 15.15 24.31
N ASP A 137 0.25 14.31 23.33
CA ASP A 137 -1.10 14.06 22.83
C ASP A 137 -1.58 12.66 23.24
N SER A 138 -2.65 12.61 24.01
CA SER A 138 -3.23 11.35 24.52
C SER A 138 -3.74 10.40 23.44
N THR A 139 -3.95 10.89 22.22
CA THR A 139 -4.34 10.06 21.07
C THR A 139 -3.17 9.41 20.37
N THR A 140 -1.95 9.86 20.67
CA THR A 140 -0.73 9.31 20.10
C THR A 140 -0.45 7.91 20.65
N ARG A 141 -0.13 6.99 19.75
CA ARG A 141 0.41 5.66 20.05
C ARG A 141 1.82 5.56 19.50
N LEU A 142 2.70 4.91 20.24
CA LEU A 142 4.06 4.60 19.80
C LEU A 142 4.17 3.10 19.55
N VAL A 143 4.73 2.73 18.39
CA VAL A 143 5.07 1.34 18.09
C VAL A 143 6.57 1.24 17.87
N PHE A 144 7.18 0.29 18.54
CA PHE A 144 8.60 0.05 18.58
C PHE A 144 8.92 -1.20 17.75
N VAL A 145 9.79 -1.07 16.77
CA VAL A 145 10.17 -2.17 15.87
C VAL A 145 11.68 -2.15 15.70
N LEU A 146 12.33 -3.30 15.75
CA LEU A 146 13.74 -3.37 15.40
C LEU A 146 13.95 -2.98 13.95
N HIS A 147 14.88 -2.05 13.73
CA HIS A 147 15.11 -1.47 12.42
C HIS A 147 15.99 -2.37 11.56
N GLU A 148 15.57 -2.56 10.34
CA GLU A 148 16.34 -3.28 9.34
C GLU A 148 16.19 -2.59 7.99
N ASP A 149 17.29 -2.05 7.47
CA ASP A 149 17.30 -1.28 6.20
C ASP A 149 17.24 -2.15 4.95
N LYS A 150 17.38 -3.45 5.08
CA LYS A 150 17.44 -4.36 3.94
C LYS A 150 16.07 -4.58 3.32
N ALA A 151 16.07 -4.69 2.00
CA ALA A 151 14.89 -5.16 1.28
C ALA A 151 14.44 -6.52 1.82
N LYS A 152 13.13 -6.64 2.05
CA LYS A 152 12.51 -7.87 2.58
C LYS A 152 11.99 -8.73 1.45
N TYR A 153 12.11 -10.03 1.61
CA TYR A 153 11.41 -11.00 0.78
C TYR A 153 10.08 -11.31 1.42
N LEU A 154 8.99 -10.85 0.78
CA LEU A 154 7.65 -11.13 1.23
C LEU A 154 7.12 -12.38 0.54
N GLN A 155 6.47 -13.24 1.30
CA GLN A 155 5.80 -14.42 0.83
C GLN A 155 4.29 -14.25 0.98
N SER A 156 3.53 -14.52 -0.08
CA SER A 156 2.07 -14.59 0.05
C SER A 156 1.69 -15.68 1.04
N ILE A 157 0.91 -15.31 2.04
CA ILE A 157 0.41 -16.22 3.09
C ILE A 157 -1.08 -16.49 2.95
N SER A 158 -1.72 -15.92 1.92
CA SER A 158 -3.11 -16.21 1.63
C SER A 158 -3.26 -17.65 1.12
N PRO A 159 -4.21 -18.41 1.65
CA PRO A 159 -4.62 -19.70 1.06
C PRO A 159 -5.24 -19.52 -0.33
N ASN A 160 -5.76 -18.33 -0.63
CA ASN A 160 -6.37 -17.97 -1.91
C ASN A 160 -5.52 -16.90 -2.60
N PRO A 161 -4.49 -17.26 -3.35
CA PRO A 161 -3.64 -16.28 -4.02
C PRO A 161 -4.45 -15.40 -4.97
N THR A 162 -4.15 -14.11 -5.00
CA THR A 162 -4.82 -13.14 -5.87
C THR A 162 -4.75 -13.62 -7.32
N GLY A 163 -5.90 -13.72 -7.98
CA GLY A 163 -6.01 -14.22 -9.34
C GLY A 163 -6.07 -15.74 -9.47
N ALA A 164 -6.00 -16.51 -8.38
CA ALA A 164 -6.35 -17.92 -8.40
C ALA A 164 -7.87 -18.02 -8.52
N LYS A 165 -8.34 -18.41 -9.69
CA LYS A 165 -9.74 -18.73 -9.90
C LYS A 165 -9.95 -20.22 -9.68
N ASN A 166 -11.02 -20.56 -8.98
CA ASN A 166 -11.43 -21.96 -8.87
C ASN A 166 -11.91 -22.42 -10.27
N LEU A 167 -11.06 -23.14 -10.97
CA LEU A 167 -11.36 -23.64 -12.33
C LEU A 167 -12.58 -24.59 -12.36
N ASN A 168 -13.06 -25.01 -11.21
CA ASN A 168 -14.24 -25.91 -11.09
C ASN A 168 -15.56 -25.15 -10.83
N GLU A 169 -15.51 -23.84 -10.58
CA GLU A 169 -16.71 -23.03 -10.52
C GLU A 169 -17.11 -22.54 -11.91
N PRO A 170 -18.38 -22.65 -12.29
CA PRO A 170 -18.83 -22.08 -13.54
C PRO A 170 -18.56 -20.58 -13.54
N ASP A 171 -17.80 -20.16 -14.54
CA ASP A 171 -17.24 -18.84 -14.71
C ASP A 171 -18.29 -17.72 -14.93
N GLY A 172 -19.11 -17.42 -13.91
CA GLY A 172 -20.03 -16.29 -13.99
C GLY A 172 -19.32 -14.94 -14.17
N GLU A 173 -18.30 -14.67 -13.36
CA GLU A 173 -17.70 -13.34 -13.33
C GLU A 173 -16.67 -13.04 -14.45
N PHE A 174 -15.96 -14.05 -14.95
CA PHE A 174 -14.98 -13.80 -16.02
C PHE A 174 -15.64 -13.73 -17.40
N THR A 175 -16.72 -14.47 -17.57
CA THR A 175 -17.58 -14.33 -18.76
C THR A 175 -18.33 -13.01 -18.74
N ASP A 176 -18.73 -12.49 -17.57
CA ASP A 176 -19.30 -11.14 -17.43
C ASP A 176 -18.32 -10.03 -17.76
N PHE A 177 -17.03 -10.18 -17.44
CA PHE A 177 -16.02 -9.19 -17.83
C PHE A 177 -15.76 -9.20 -19.35
N LEU A 178 -15.84 -10.37 -20.00
CA LEU A 178 -15.71 -10.51 -21.44
C LEU A 178 -17.05 -10.38 -22.18
N SER A 179 -18.17 -10.67 -21.51
CA SER A 179 -19.53 -10.58 -22.04
C SER A 179 -20.24 -9.30 -21.65
N HIS A 180 -19.61 -8.47 -20.78
CA HIS A 180 -20.15 -7.13 -20.54
C HIS A 180 -20.20 -6.42 -21.88
N ASP A 181 -21.35 -5.83 -22.22
CA ASP A 181 -21.61 -5.08 -23.43
C ASP A 181 -20.58 -3.98 -23.78
N GLY A 182 -19.51 -3.89 -23.01
CA GLY A 182 -18.33 -3.06 -23.27
C GLY A 182 -17.54 -3.41 -24.53
N SER A 183 -17.78 -4.58 -25.15
CA SER A 183 -17.19 -4.88 -26.47
C SER A 183 -17.73 -3.94 -27.55
N TYR A 184 -18.97 -3.50 -27.43
CA TYR A 184 -19.55 -2.49 -28.33
C TYR A 184 -18.96 -1.11 -28.06
N ASP A 185 -18.74 -0.75 -26.81
CA ASP A 185 -18.10 0.52 -26.46
C ASP A 185 -16.65 0.57 -26.95
N LEU A 186 -15.89 -0.51 -26.80
CA LEU A 186 -14.52 -0.59 -27.29
C LEU A 186 -14.46 -0.58 -28.82
N ALA A 187 -15.39 -1.26 -29.48
CA ALA A 187 -15.50 -1.26 -30.94
C ALA A 187 -15.93 0.14 -31.47
N ILE A 188 -16.84 0.81 -30.77
CA ILE A 188 -17.26 2.17 -31.08
C ILE A 188 -16.12 3.15 -30.89
N VAL A 189 -15.39 3.06 -29.75
CA VAL A 189 -14.23 3.90 -29.47
C VAL A 189 -13.14 3.68 -30.53
N ALA A 190 -12.84 2.41 -30.85
CA ALA A 190 -11.87 2.07 -31.88
C ALA A 190 -12.29 2.59 -33.26
N PHE A 191 -13.58 2.47 -33.60
CA PHE A 191 -14.12 2.99 -34.87
C PHE A 191 -14.06 4.52 -34.92
N VAL A 192 -14.44 5.21 -33.85
CA VAL A 192 -14.35 6.69 -33.75
C VAL A 192 -12.89 7.14 -33.85
N ALA A 193 -11.96 6.48 -33.16
CA ALA A 193 -10.54 6.79 -33.27
C ALA A 193 -10.00 6.59 -34.69
N LEU A 194 -10.40 5.52 -35.37
CA LEU A 194 -10.03 5.24 -36.75
C LEU A 194 -10.57 6.30 -37.72
N VAL A 195 -11.84 6.71 -37.56
CA VAL A 195 -12.44 7.78 -38.35
C VAL A 195 -11.71 9.11 -38.12
N LEU A 196 -11.41 9.46 -36.87
CA LEU A 196 -10.67 10.69 -36.53
C LEU A 196 -9.25 10.69 -37.10
N CYS A 197 -8.59 9.55 -37.17
CA CYS A 197 -7.27 9.43 -37.81
C CYS A 197 -7.31 9.51 -39.31
N LEU A 198 -8.37 8.99 -39.95
CA LEU A 198 -8.51 8.98 -41.41
C LEU A 198 -9.02 10.31 -41.97
N LEU A 199 -9.83 11.08 -41.24
CA LEU A 199 -10.37 12.36 -41.68
C LEU A 199 -9.30 13.36 -42.17
N PRO A 200 -8.20 13.62 -41.44
CA PRO A 200 -7.16 14.52 -41.92
C PRO A 200 -6.51 14.04 -43.21
N ALA A 201 -6.28 12.73 -43.33
CA ALA A 201 -5.68 12.13 -44.52
C ALA A 201 -6.61 12.28 -45.75
N LEU A 202 -7.91 12.09 -45.59
CA LEU A 202 -8.90 12.27 -46.63
C LEU A 202 -9.02 13.75 -47.07
N ILE A 203 -8.96 14.67 -46.10
CA ILE A 203 -9.00 16.12 -46.40
C ILE A 203 -7.73 16.50 -47.16
N TRP A 204 -6.59 15.99 -46.76
CA TRP A 204 -5.31 16.26 -47.41
C TRP A 204 -5.25 15.68 -48.82
N PHE A 205 -5.73 14.45 -49.01
CA PHE A 205 -5.85 13.78 -50.30
C PHE A 205 -6.75 14.57 -51.26
N ARG A 206 -7.91 15.05 -50.78
CA ARG A 206 -8.81 15.90 -51.58
C ARG A 206 -8.18 17.24 -51.97
N LYS A 207 -7.34 17.80 -51.13
CA LYS A 207 -6.56 19.03 -51.44
C LYS A 207 -5.54 18.77 -52.56
N LEU A 208 -4.83 17.65 -52.48
CA LEU A 208 -3.88 17.25 -53.51
C LEU A 208 -4.55 17.04 -54.89
N GLN A 209 -5.69 16.33 -54.93
CA GLN A 209 -6.45 16.14 -56.17
C GLN A 209 -6.98 17.45 -56.80
N LYS A 210 -7.14 18.50 -56.02
CA LYS A 210 -7.57 19.81 -56.53
C LYS A 210 -6.41 20.69 -57.02
N GLN A 211 -5.18 20.30 -56.76
CA GLN A 211 -3.97 21.03 -57.15
C GLN A 211 -3.42 20.58 -58.53
N ASP A 212 -3.91 19.47 -59.09
CA ASP A 212 -3.51 18.98 -60.42
C ASP A 212 -4.53 19.27 -61.49
N PRO A 213 -4.76 20.51 -61.91
CA PRO A 213 -5.03 20.79 -63.27
C PRO A 213 -4.42 22.09 -63.76
N LEU A 214 -3.10 22.21 -63.77
CA LEU A 214 -2.44 23.29 -64.48
C LEU A 214 -0.97 22.95 -64.67
N GLU A 215 -0.65 22.19 -65.71
CA GLU A 215 0.56 22.32 -66.50
C GLU A 215 0.50 21.29 -67.63
N ALA A 216 -0.29 21.66 -68.63
CA ALA A 216 -0.15 21.11 -69.97
C ALA A 216 -0.42 22.24 -70.97
N GLU A 217 0.57 23.10 -71.18
CA GLU A 217 0.80 23.86 -72.41
C GLU A 217 2.29 23.91 -72.68
#